data_e5bbe257ae52ebdcd91f65bfb672415e
#
_entry.id   e5bbe257ae52ebdcd91f65bfb672415e
#
_cell.length_a   1.000
_cell.length_b   1.000
_cell.length_c   1.000
_cell.angle_alpha   90.00
_cell.angle_beta   90.00
_cell.angle_gamma   90.00
#
_symmetry.space_group_name_H-M   'P 1'
#
loop_
_entity.id
_entity.type
_entity.pdbx_description
1 polymer ?
#
loop_
_entity_poly.entity_id
_entity_poly.type
_entity_poly.pdbx_seq_one_letter_code
_entity_poly.pdbx_strand_id
1 'polypeptide(L)'
;FRKLYGIDDGSPSHYALSSVDFSSLAKAYGRVGGLDRVATVVNAIRADRPDALLLDGGDTWHGSYTCYHTEGQDMVNVMNMLKPDAMTFHWEFTLGSDRVAEIVEGLPFAALGQNIFDAEWDEPAELFPPYKFFERGGVKIAVIGQAFPYMPIANPGWMFPEYSFGIRDENMQAMVDEVRAQGAECVVCLSHNGFDVDKSMASKVTGIDVILSGHTHDALPEPVLVGDTIVVASGSNGKFVSRVDLDIQNGRMMGF
;
A
#
# COMPACT_ATOMS: atom_id res chain seq x y z
N PHE A 1 -17.07 13.97 -9.74
CA PHE A 1 -15.92 13.15 -10.13
C PHE A 1 -15.80 13.08 -11.66
N ARG A 2 -16.71 12.41 -12.41
CA ARG A 2 -16.62 12.24 -13.88
C ARG A 2 -16.40 13.55 -14.66
N LYS A 3 -17.17 14.61 -14.32
CA LYS A 3 -17.00 15.92 -14.97
C LYS A 3 -15.65 16.57 -14.67
N LEU A 4 -15.13 16.37 -13.45
CA LEU A 4 -13.83 16.94 -13.03
C LEU A 4 -12.67 16.33 -13.82
N TYR A 5 -12.73 15.02 -14.07
CA TYR A 5 -11.68 14.27 -14.75
C TYR A 5 -11.97 14.00 -16.25
N GLY A 6 -13.00 14.62 -16.80
CA GLY A 6 -13.32 14.49 -18.23
C GLY A 6 -13.69 13.06 -18.66
N ILE A 7 -14.30 12.27 -17.76
CA ILE A 7 -14.68 10.89 -18.04
C ILE A 7 -16.01 10.84 -18.77
N ASP A 8 -15.98 10.38 -20.01
CA ASP A 8 -17.16 10.24 -20.86
C ASP A 8 -18.07 9.10 -20.39
N ASP A 9 -19.38 9.33 -20.46
CA ASP A 9 -20.40 8.32 -20.15
C ASP A 9 -20.28 7.12 -21.10
N GLY A 10 -20.31 5.91 -20.54
CA GLY A 10 -20.18 4.68 -21.31
C GLY A 10 -18.76 4.30 -21.72
N SER A 11 -17.75 5.11 -21.38
CA SER A 11 -16.34 4.83 -21.69
C SER A 11 -15.73 3.70 -20.82
N PRO A 12 -14.60 3.11 -21.22
CA PRO A 12 -13.85 2.18 -20.35
C PRO A 12 -13.47 2.80 -19.00
N SER A 13 -13.11 4.09 -18.98
CA SER A 13 -12.80 4.84 -17.76
C SER A 13 -14.03 4.98 -16.86
N HIS A 14 -15.22 5.20 -17.44
CA HIS A 14 -16.47 5.19 -16.68
C HIS A 14 -16.68 3.84 -15.97
N TYR A 15 -16.46 2.74 -16.68
CA TYR A 15 -16.60 1.38 -16.13
C TYR A 15 -15.58 1.09 -15.03
N ALA A 16 -14.34 1.49 -15.21
CA ALA A 16 -13.28 1.23 -14.25
C ALA A 16 -13.42 2.06 -12.96
N LEU A 17 -13.81 3.35 -13.10
CA LEU A 17 -13.77 4.34 -12.03
C LEU A 17 -15.13 4.62 -11.35
N SER A 18 -16.22 3.99 -11.81
CA SER A 18 -17.57 4.24 -11.28
C SER A 18 -18.37 2.95 -11.18
N SER A 19 -19.29 2.88 -10.22
CA SER A 19 -20.29 1.82 -10.12
C SER A 19 -21.60 2.15 -10.86
N VAL A 20 -21.72 3.37 -11.41
CA VAL A 20 -22.90 3.79 -12.17
C VAL A 20 -22.94 3.01 -13.50
N ASP A 21 -24.12 2.50 -13.84
CA ASP A 21 -24.37 1.67 -15.02
C ASP A 21 -23.49 0.41 -15.13
N PHE A 22 -22.98 -0.07 -13.99
CA PHE A 22 -22.05 -1.20 -13.93
C PHE A 22 -22.52 -2.41 -14.74
N SER A 23 -23.80 -2.82 -14.61
CA SER A 23 -24.32 -4.00 -15.30
C SER A 23 -24.28 -3.88 -16.84
N SER A 24 -24.54 -2.69 -17.37
CA SER A 24 -24.48 -2.41 -18.80
C SER A 24 -23.04 -2.38 -19.29
N LEU A 25 -22.16 -1.71 -18.54
CA LEU A 25 -20.76 -1.57 -18.86
C LEU A 25 -20.00 -2.91 -18.74
N ALA A 26 -20.34 -3.74 -17.76
CA ALA A 26 -19.80 -5.09 -17.62
C ALA A 26 -20.16 -6.01 -18.81
N LYS A 27 -21.32 -5.82 -19.41
CA LYS A 27 -21.69 -6.53 -20.64
C LYS A 27 -20.90 -6.05 -21.85
N ALA A 28 -20.63 -4.75 -21.91
CA ALA A 28 -19.90 -4.14 -23.04
C ALA A 28 -18.38 -4.42 -22.97
N TYR A 29 -17.78 -4.29 -21.79
CA TYR A 29 -16.32 -4.35 -21.59
C TYR A 29 -15.83 -5.67 -20.99
N GLY A 30 -16.71 -6.52 -20.47
CA GLY A 30 -16.36 -7.77 -19.84
C GLY A 30 -15.86 -7.60 -18.40
N ARG A 31 -15.09 -8.59 -17.93
CA ARG A 31 -14.57 -8.60 -16.56
C ARG A 31 -13.39 -7.65 -16.41
N VAL A 32 -13.37 -6.92 -15.28
CA VAL A 32 -12.29 -6.04 -14.86
C VAL A 32 -11.82 -6.47 -13.46
N GLY A 33 -10.55 -6.23 -13.13
CA GLY A 33 -9.92 -6.64 -11.88
C GLY A 33 -9.40 -8.07 -11.91
N GLY A 34 -8.82 -8.48 -10.80
CA GLY A 34 -8.23 -9.81 -10.61
C GLY A 34 -6.71 -9.81 -10.73
N LEU A 35 -6.06 -10.61 -9.87
CA LEU A 35 -4.60 -10.66 -9.78
C LEU A 35 -3.94 -11.31 -11.01
N ASP A 36 -4.67 -12.09 -11.80
CA ASP A 36 -4.22 -12.61 -13.08
C ASP A 36 -3.93 -11.49 -14.10
N ARG A 37 -4.81 -10.48 -14.14
CA ARG A 37 -4.64 -9.28 -14.98
C ARG A 37 -3.61 -8.32 -14.41
N VAL A 38 -3.60 -8.13 -13.09
CA VAL A 38 -2.56 -7.37 -12.39
C VAL A 38 -1.19 -7.96 -12.71
N ALA A 39 -1.01 -9.28 -12.61
CA ALA A 39 0.26 -9.95 -12.94
C ALA A 39 0.70 -9.68 -14.39
N THR A 40 -0.23 -9.68 -15.34
CA THR A 40 0.08 -9.36 -16.74
C THR A 40 0.63 -7.94 -16.89
N VAL A 41 -0.03 -6.95 -16.25
CA VAL A 41 0.40 -5.54 -16.27
C VAL A 41 1.73 -5.36 -15.55
N VAL A 42 1.88 -5.95 -14.36
CA VAL A 42 3.12 -5.89 -13.56
C VAL A 42 4.30 -6.48 -14.34
N ASN A 43 4.12 -7.62 -14.99
CA ASN A 43 5.18 -8.23 -15.80
C ASN A 43 5.57 -7.35 -17.00
N ALA A 44 4.61 -6.68 -17.64
CA ALA A 44 4.90 -5.73 -18.72
C ALA A 44 5.68 -4.50 -18.19
N ILE A 45 5.29 -3.96 -17.02
CA ILE A 45 6.01 -2.84 -16.40
C ILE A 45 7.44 -3.27 -16.02
N ARG A 46 7.61 -4.44 -15.40
CA ARG A 46 8.94 -4.96 -15.05
C ARG A 46 9.85 -5.20 -16.26
N ALA A 47 9.28 -5.58 -17.39
CA ALA A 47 10.04 -5.73 -18.63
C ALA A 47 10.53 -4.38 -19.17
N ASP A 48 9.72 -3.32 -19.03
CA ASP A 48 10.07 -1.95 -19.44
C ASP A 48 10.94 -1.23 -18.39
N ARG A 49 10.74 -1.55 -17.10
CA ARG A 49 11.40 -0.95 -15.94
C ARG A 49 11.89 -2.04 -14.99
N PRO A 50 13.03 -2.69 -15.27
CA PRO A 50 13.52 -3.83 -14.46
C PRO A 50 13.88 -3.43 -13.02
N ASP A 51 14.16 -2.15 -12.77
CA ASP A 51 14.45 -1.61 -11.44
C ASP A 51 13.21 -1.13 -10.66
N ALA A 52 12.00 -1.30 -11.21
CA ALA A 52 10.79 -0.89 -10.51
C ALA A 52 10.53 -1.76 -9.27
N LEU A 53 10.18 -1.12 -8.15
CA LEU A 53 9.64 -1.78 -6.97
C LEU A 53 8.16 -2.08 -7.17
N LEU A 54 7.71 -3.27 -6.75
CA LEU A 54 6.30 -3.59 -6.59
C LEU A 54 5.95 -3.53 -5.11
N LEU A 55 5.07 -2.63 -4.74
CA LEU A 55 4.66 -2.39 -3.35
C LEU A 55 3.17 -2.69 -3.19
N ASP A 56 2.83 -3.43 -2.13
CA ASP A 56 1.47 -3.85 -1.82
C ASP A 56 0.94 -3.09 -0.60
N GLY A 57 -0.11 -2.32 -0.80
CA GLY A 57 -0.71 -1.46 0.20
C GLY A 57 -1.51 -2.16 1.31
N GLY A 58 -1.55 -3.49 1.37
CA GLY A 58 -2.34 -4.23 2.37
C GLY A 58 -3.77 -4.53 1.92
N ASP A 59 -4.56 -5.13 2.81
CA ASP A 59 -5.87 -5.75 2.49
C ASP A 59 -5.72 -6.90 1.50
N THR A 60 -4.61 -7.59 1.55
CA THR A 60 -4.22 -8.57 0.54
C THR A 60 -4.94 -9.89 0.75
N TRP A 61 -5.04 -10.37 1.99
CA TRP A 61 -5.75 -11.60 2.33
C TRP A 61 -6.81 -11.36 3.39
N HIS A 62 -8.03 -11.15 2.95
CA HIS A 62 -9.19 -10.99 3.82
C HIS A 62 -10.51 -11.31 3.12
N GLY A 63 -11.56 -11.57 3.91
CA GLY A 63 -12.97 -11.44 3.57
C GLY A 63 -13.55 -12.38 2.52
N SER A 64 -12.76 -13.11 1.75
CA SER A 64 -13.30 -14.09 0.81
C SER A 64 -13.56 -15.44 1.51
N TYR A 65 -14.50 -16.22 0.98
CA TYR A 65 -14.75 -17.58 1.44
C TYR A 65 -13.50 -18.46 1.39
N THR A 66 -12.73 -18.37 0.31
CA THR A 66 -11.50 -19.13 0.15
C THR A 66 -10.46 -18.71 1.17
N CYS A 67 -10.21 -17.40 1.33
CA CYS A 67 -9.26 -16.88 2.30
C CYS A 67 -9.60 -17.33 3.73
N TYR A 68 -10.87 -17.29 4.11
CA TYR A 68 -11.30 -17.77 5.42
C TYR A 68 -10.98 -19.25 5.64
N HIS A 69 -11.26 -20.13 4.65
CA HIS A 69 -11.02 -21.57 4.76
C HIS A 69 -9.56 -21.98 4.61
N THR A 70 -8.75 -21.17 3.98
CA THR A 70 -7.30 -21.42 3.81
C THR A 70 -6.47 -20.63 4.80
N GLU A 71 -7.11 -19.87 5.69
CA GLU A 71 -6.45 -18.99 6.65
C GLU A 71 -5.41 -18.08 5.95
N GLY A 72 -5.83 -17.49 4.81
CA GLY A 72 -5.01 -16.58 3.99
C GLY A 72 -4.01 -17.26 3.06
N GLN A 73 -3.81 -18.57 3.15
CA GLN A 73 -2.76 -19.26 2.39
C GLN A 73 -2.94 -19.18 0.86
N ASP A 74 -4.17 -19.11 0.37
CA ASP A 74 -4.47 -18.93 -1.05
C ASP A 74 -3.85 -17.63 -1.59
N MET A 75 -4.03 -16.53 -0.87
CA MET A 75 -3.48 -15.23 -1.26
C MET A 75 -1.97 -15.14 -1.04
N VAL A 76 -1.45 -15.72 0.04
CA VAL A 76 0.00 -15.83 0.27
C VAL A 76 0.68 -16.53 -0.92
N ASN A 77 0.09 -17.64 -1.43
CA ASN A 77 0.60 -18.33 -2.59
C ASN A 77 0.60 -17.44 -3.85
N VAL A 78 -0.47 -16.67 -4.06
CA VAL A 78 -0.57 -15.74 -5.20
C VAL A 78 0.46 -14.61 -5.08
N MET A 79 0.63 -14.04 -3.88
CA MET A 79 1.62 -12.98 -3.66
C MET A 79 3.05 -13.48 -3.81
N ASN A 80 3.34 -14.72 -3.40
CA ASN A 80 4.63 -15.37 -3.65
C ASN A 80 4.92 -15.55 -5.16
N MET A 81 3.89 -15.70 -5.99
CA MET A 81 4.04 -15.73 -7.45
C MET A 81 4.21 -14.33 -8.04
N LEU A 82 3.49 -13.32 -7.51
CA LEU A 82 3.57 -11.93 -7.95
C LEU A 82 4.86 -11.24 -7.52
N LYS A 83 5.42 -11.66 -6.38
CA LYS A 83 6.70 -11.21 -5.81
C LYS A 83 6.76 -9.69 -5.60
N PRO A 84 5.94 -9.12 -4.70
CA PRO A 84 6.16 -7.75 -4.28
C PRO A 84 7.50 -7.61 -3.55
N ASP A 85 8.04 -6.41 -3.47
CA ASP A 85 9.25 -6.08 -2.72
C ASP A 85 8.95 -5.80 -1.24
N ALA A 86 7.77 -5.18 -0.98
CA ALA A 86 7.25 -4.95 0.36
C ALA A 86 5.71 -4.87 0.38
N MET A 87 5.15 -5.07 1.59
CA MET A 87 3.73 -4.88 1.90
C MET A 87 3.54 -4.17 3.23
N THR A 88 2.33 -3.66 3.46
CA THR A 88 1.82 -3.22 4.77
C THR A 88 0.52 -3.94 5.11
N PHE A 89 -0.23 -3.53 6.17
CA PHE A 89 -1.27 -4.36 6.76
C PHE A 89 -2.58 -3.63 7.04
N HIS A 90 -3.69 -4.41 7.04
CA HIS A 90 -4.98 -4.06 7.61
C HIS A 90 -5.74 -5.32 8.05
N TRP A 91 -6.59 -5.89 7.17
CA TRP A 91 -7.44 -7.05 7.49
C TRP A 91 -6.66 -8.34 7.72
N GLU A 92 -5.40 -8.38 7.40
CA GLU A 92 -4.51 -9.51 7.64
C GLU A 92 -4.57 -9.97 9.11
N PHE A 93 -4.66 -9.02 10.04
CA PHE A 93 -4.78 -9.29 11.48
C PHE A 93 -6.08 -9.97 11.90
N THR A 94 -7.11 -10.00 11.06
CA THR A 94 -8.36 -10.70 11.38
C THR A 94 -8.23 -12.22 11.36
N LEU A 95 -7.10 -12.75 10.87
CA LEU A 95 -6.75 -14.17 10.98
C LEU A 95 -6.21 -14.56 12.37
N GLY A 96 -5.98 -13.59 13.26
CA GLY A 96 -5.38 -13.77 14.58
C GLY A 96 -3.86 -13.61 14.56
N SER A 97 -3.29 -13.16 15.68
CA SER A 97 -1.87 -12.84 15.82
C SER A 97 -0.94 -13.99 15.45
N ASP A 98 -1.23 -15.21 15.92
CA ASP A 98 -0.41 -16.39 15.64
C ASP A 98 -0.32 -16.68 14.14
N ARG A 99 -1.47 -16.60 13.43
CA ARG A 99 -1.49 -16.87 12.00
C ARG A 99 -0.80 -15.78 11.19
N VAL A 100 -0.94 -14.52 11.59
CA VAL A 100 -0.21 -13.40 10.97
C VAL A 100 1.29 -13.59 11.15
N ALA A 101 1.73 -13.95 12.35
CA ALA A 101 3.15 -14.20 12.63
C ALA A 101 3.70 -15.33 11.74
N GLU A 102 3.02 -16.47 11.68
CA GLU A 102 3.41 -17.60 10.81
C GLU A 102 3.54 -17.19 9.35
N ILE A 103 2.56 -16.42 8.84
CA ILE A 103 2.60 -15.94 7.45
C ILE A 103 3.80 -15.01 7.25
N VAL A 104 3.95 -13.99 8.10
CA VAL A 104 5.00 -12.96 7.97
C VAL A 104 6.40 -13.56 8.01
N GLU A 105 6.66 -14.51 8.93
CA GLU A 105 7.93 -15.23 9.00
C GLU A 105 8.24 -16.03 7.74
N GLY A 106 7.21 -16.50 7.04
CA GLY A 106 7.33 -17.28 5.80
C GLY A 106 7.39 -16.44 4.51
N LEU A 107 7.18 -15.12 4.55
CA LEU A 107 7.17 -14.27 3.36
C LEU A 107 8.58 -14.05 2.80
N PRO A 108 8.78 -14.16 1.46
CA PRO A 108 10.06 -13.86 0.82
C PRO A 108 10.30 -12.35 0.59
N PHE A 109 9.37 -11.48 1.02
CA PHE A 109 9.42 -10.03 0.88
C PHE A 109 9.14 -9.34 2.21
N ALA A 110 9.38 -8.02 2.28
CA ALA A 110 9.25 -7.30 3.53
C ALA A 110 7.79 -7.02 3.90
N ALA A 111 7.44 -7.26 5.15
CA ALA A 111 6.15 -6.92 5.75
C ALA A 111 6.40 -5.78 6.76
N LEU A 112 5.97 -4.55 6.42
CA LEU A 112 6.41 -3.33 7.08
C LEU A 112 5.28 -2.65 7.87
N GLY A 113 5.59 -2.15 9.07
CA GLY A 113 4.61 -1.45 9.89
C GLY A 113 5.24 -0.61 11.00
N GLN A 114 5.56 0.66 10.73
CA GLN A 114 6.14 1.57 11.74
C GLN A 114 5.21 1.89 12.90
N ASN A 115 3.91 1.66 12.72
CA ASN A 115 2.86 1.97 13.69
C ASN A 115 2.23 0.73 14.32
N ILE A 116 2.88 -0.44 14.21
CA ILE A 116 2.50 -1.67 14.90
C ILE A 116 3.41 -1.83 16.10
N PHE A 117 2.82 -1.82 17.30
CA PHE A 117 3.52 -1.85 18.56
C PHE A 117 3.06 -3.03 19.41
N ASP A 118 3.93 -3.52 20.25
CA ASP A 118 3.57 -4.41 21.33
C ASP A 118 2.56 -3.70 22.27
N ALA A 119 1.45 -4.37 22.60
CA ALA A 119 0.38 -3.76 23.38
C ALA A 119 0.71 -3.66 24.88
N GLU A 120 1.62 -4.50 25.40
CA GLU A 120 2.02 -4.51 26.80
C GLU A 120 3.08 -3.44 27.10
N TRP A 121 4.06 -3.29 26.21
CA TRP A 121 5.24 -2.45 26.43
C TRP A 121 5.21 -1.11 25.69
N ASP A 122 4.28 -0.93 24.75
CA ASP A 122 4.21 0.21 23.81
C ASP A 122 5.55 0.47 23.10
N GLU A 123 6.23 -0.61 22.72
CA GLU A 123 7.46 -0.61 21.94
C GLU A 123 7.17 -1.14 20.52
N PRO A 124 7.95 -0.76 19.49
CA PRO A 124 7.78 -1.30 18.15
C PRO A 124 7.80 -2.83 18.14
N ALA A 125 6.82 -3.45 17.51
CA ALA A 125 6.72 -4.90 17.43
C ALA A 125 7.81 -5.47 16.51
N GLU A 126 8.71 -6.29 17.05
CA GLU A 126 9.92 -6.80 16.35
C GLU A 126 9.60 -7.53 15.03
N LEU A 127 8.43 -8.18 14.96
CA LEU A 127 8.01 -8.92 13.77
C LEU A 127 7.77 -8.02 12.55
N PHE A 128 7.47 -6.74 12.76
CA PHE A 128 7.10 -5.80 11.71
C PHE A 128 8.13 -4.66 11.62
N PRO A 129 9.24 -4.84 10.90
CA PRO A 129 10.21 -3.77 10.74
C PRO A 129 9.55 -2.50 10.23
N PRO A 130 9.93 -1.31 10.74
CA PRO A 130 9.29 -0.06 10.38
C PRO A 130 9.55 0.33 8.92
N TYR A 131 10.72 -0.03 8.39
CA TYR A 131 11.13 0.30 7.03
C TYR A 131 12.12 -0.71 6.46
N LYS A 132 12.32 -0.62 5.13
CA LYS A 132 13.38 -1.35 4.41
C LYS A 132 14.01 -0.45 3.34
N PHE A 133 15.34 -0.58 3.19
CA PHE A 133 16.08 0.07 2.10
C PHE A 133 16.11 -0.80 0.85
N PHE A 134 16.01 -0.13 -0.28
CA PHE A 134 16.21 -0.70 -1.60
C PHE A 134 17.16 0.19 -2.41
N GLU A 135 17.96 -0.42 -3.26
CA GLU A 135 18.76 0.30 -4.26
C GLU A 135 18.17 -0.03 -5.64
N ARG A 136 17.68 0.99 -6.33
CA ARG A 136 17.07 0.86 -7.66
C ARG A 136 17.47 2.04 -8.54
N GLY A 137 17.91 1.75 -9.76
CA GLY A 137 18.36 2.79 -10.69
C GLY A 137 19.49 3.69 -10.14
N GLY A 138 20.29 3.20 -9.21
CA GLY A 138 21.34 3.97 -8.54
C GLY A 138 20.84 4.90 -7.42
N VAL A 139 19.57 4.80 -7.03
CA VAL A 139 18.97 5.60 -5.96
C VAL A 139 18.75 4.73 -4.72
N LYS A 140 19.12 5.23 -3.54
CA LYS A 140 18.83 4.60 -2.25
C LYS A 140 17.45 5.02 -1.78
N ILE A 141 16.49 4.07 -1.82
CA ILE A 141 15.08 4.27 -1.51
C ILE A 141 14.79 3.66 -0.14
N ALA A 142 14.16 4.42 0.76
CA ALA A 142 13.57 3.88 1.97
C ALA A 142 12.06 3.71 1.77
N VAL A 143 11.54 2.51 2.03
CA VAL A 143 10.10 2.24 2.08
C VAL A 143 9.73 2.06 3.54
N ILE A 144 8.88 2.96 4.08
CA ILE A 144 8.36 2.93 5.45
C ILE A 144 6.93 2.40 5.39
N GLY A 145 6.61 1.37 6.18
CA GLY A 145 5.27 0.80 6.25
C GLY A 145 4.37 1.54 7.23
N GLN A 146 3.12 1.73 6.87
CA GLN A 146 2.08 2.33 7.70
C GLN A 146 0.83 1.45 7.64
N ALA A 147 0.62 0.62 8.65
CA ALA A 147 -0.56 -0.23 8.75
C ALA A 147 -1.82 0.59 9.09
N PHE A 148 -3.00 0.00 8.87
CA PHE A 148 -4.27 0.65 9.22
C PHE A 148 -4.32 1.04 10.70
N PRO A 149 -4.48 2.34 11.02
CA PRO A 149 -4.30 2.83 12.37
C PRO A 149 -5.49 2.56 13.30
N TYR A 150 -6.67 2.30 12.73
CA TYR A 150 -7.91 2.15 13.50
C TYR A 150 -8.31 0.69 13.74
N MET A 151 -7.35 -0.24 13.67
CA MET A 151 -7.57 -1.67 13.94
C MET A 151 -8.38 -1.92 15.22
N PRO A 152 -8.06 -1.31 16.37
CA PRO A 152 -8.77 -1.56 17.63
C PRO A 152 -10.21 -1.00 17.65
N ILE A 153 -10.56 -0.13 16.71
CA ILE A 153 -11.91 0.43 16.56
C ILE A 153 -12.74 -0.40 15.58
N ALA A 154 -12.10 -0.86 14.50
CA ALA A 154 -12.75 -1.58 13.42
C ALA A 154 -12.98 -3.06 13.74
N ASN A 155 -12.14 -3.65 14.61
CA ASN A 155 -12.14 -5.09 14.88
C ASN A 155 -12.12 -5.38 16.39
N PRO A 156 -12.67 -6.53 16.83
CA PRO A 156 -12.55 -6.97 18.21
C PRO A 156 -11.10 -7.16 18.64
N GLY A 157 -10.69 -6.54 19.77
CA GLY A 157 -9.30 -6.59 20.26
C GLY A 157 -8.77 -7.98 20.58
N TRP A 158 -9.65 -8.99 20.78
CA TRP A 158 -9.22 -10.36 20.99
C TRP A 158 -8.60 -11.03 19.75
N MET A 159 -8.73 -10.44 18.56
CA MET A 159 -8.14 -10.96 17.34
C MET A 159 -6.61 -10.71 17.27
N PHE A 160 -6.14 -9.66 17.94
CA PHE A 160 -4.71 -9.25 17.95
C PHE A 160 -4.33 -8.62 19.32
N PRO A 161 -4.51 -9.35 20.43
CA PRO A 161 -4.34 -8.79 21.77
C PRO A 161 -2.90 -8.33 22.06
N GLU A 162 -1.93 -8.86 21.32
CA GLU A 162 -0.51 -8.55 21.48
C GLU A 162 -0.10 -7.22 20.83
N TYR A 163 -0.97 -6.65 19.95
CA TYR A 163 -0.59 -5.49 19.13
C TYR A 163 -1.46 -4.27 19.39
N SER A 164 -0.83 -3.11 19.39
CA SER A 164 -1.47 -1.81 19.36
C SER A 164 -1.16 -1.05 18.07
N PHE A 165 -2.09 -0.18 17.67
CA PHE A 165 -2.05 0.56 16.42
C PHE A 165 -2.37 2.03 16.66
N GLY A 166 -2.00 2.89 15.73
CA GLY A 166 -2.31 4.31 15.74
C GLY A 166 -1.74 4.99 14.50
N ILE A 167 -2.09 6.25 14.25
CA ILE A 167 -1.50 7.00 13.14
C ILE A 167 -0.01 7.24 13.40
N ARG A 168 0.34 7.62 14.63
CA ARG A 168 1.71 7.82 15.11
C ARG A 168 2.54 8.75 14.20
N ASP A 169 2.00 9.94 13.89
CA ASP A 169 2.67 10.94 13.04
C ASP A 169 4.09 11.27 13.53
N GLU A 170 4.28 11.38 14.87
CA GLU A 170 5.59 11.67 15.46
C GLU A 170 6.61 10.54 15.24
N ASN A 171 6.16 9.28 15.34
CA ASN A 171 7.01 8.14 15.04
C ASN A 171 7.34 8.06 13.55
N MET A 172 6.37 8.37 12.67
CA MET A 172 6.63 8.46 11.23
C MET A 172 7.71 9.52 10.94
N GLN A 173 7.63 10.72 11.56
CA GLN A 173 8.67 11.73 11.39
C GLN A 173 10.04 11.23 11.87
N ALA A 174 10.10 10.56 13.02
CA ALA A 174 11.36 10.00 13.53
C ALA A 174 11.96 8.97 12.55
N MET A 175 11.11 8.10 11.95
CA MET A 175 11.57 7.14 10.95
C MET A 175 12.06 7.83 9.67
N VAL A 176 11.37 8.87 9.20
CA VAL A 176 11.81 9.67 8.04
C VAL A 176 13.16 10.32 8.31
N ASP A 177 13.33 10.94 9.47
CA ASP A 177 14.60 11.59 9.85
C ASP A 177 15.73 10.56 9.95
N GLU A 178 15.46 9.41 10.52
CA GLU A 178 16.41 8.30 10.63
C GLU A 178 16.86 7.79 9.26
N VAL A 179 15.92 7.44 8.36
CA VAL A 179 16.29 6.91 7.04
C VAL A 179 17.00 7.96 6.18
N ARG A 180 16.64 9.24 6.30
CA ARG A 180 17.36 10.35 5.63
C ARG A 180 18.76 10.49 6.19
N ALA A 181 18.96 10.41 7.50
CA ALA A 181 20.29 10.42 8.12
C ALA A 181 21.17 9.23 7.69
N GLN A 182 20.52 8.08 7.39
CA GLN A 182 21.18 6.91 6.83
C GLN A 182 21.41 7.00 5.30
N GLY A 183 21.06 8.13 4.68
CA GLY A 183 21.34 8.42 3.27
C GLY A 183 20.25 7.98 2.30
N ALA A 184 18.99 7.89 2.73
CA ALA A 184 17.87 7.72 1.80
C ALA A 184 17.75 8.94 0.88
N GLU A 185 17.78 8.71 -0.42
CA GLU A 185 17.61 9.72 -1.45
C GLU A 185 16.13 9.89 -1.84
N CYS A 186 15.34 8.82 -1.65
CA CYS A 186 13.89 8.81 -1.82
C CYS A 186 13.23 8.11 -0.62
N VAL A 187 12.17 8.69 -0.08
CA VAL A 187 11.37 8.11 1.01
C VAL A 187 9.94 7.88 0.54
N VAL A 188 9.54 6.63 0.56
CA VAL A 188 8.20 6.18 0.20
C VAL A 188 7.48 5.71 1.46
N CYS A 189 6.32 6.29 1.76
CA CYS A 189 5.39 5.75 2.75
C CYS A 189 4.42 4.80 2.04
N LEU A 190 4.50 3.51 2.37
CA LEU A 190 3.56 2.50 1.94
C LEU A 190 2.45 2.41 2.98
N SER A 191 1.28 3.00 2.67
CA SER A 191 0.27 3.31 3.67
C SER A 191 -1.06 2.60 3.45
N HIS A 192 -1.66 2.19 4.57
CA HIS A 192 -3.05 1.76 4.65
C HIS A 192 -3.93 2.68 5.53
N ASN A 193 -3.51 3.92 5.77
CA ASN A 193 -4.28 4.89 6.57
C ASN A 193 -5.63 5.26 5.95
N GLY A 194 -5.70 5.27 4.62
CA GLY A 194 -6.77 5.91 3.85
C GLY A 194 -6.40 7.31 3.35
N PHE A 195 -6.95 7.68 2.21
CA PHE A 195 -6.55 8.85 1.44
C PHE A 195 -6.59 10.18 2.21
N ASP A 196 -7.67 10.44 2.97
CA ASP A 196 -7.77 11.69 3.73
C ASP A 196 -6.79 11.76 4.91
N VAL A 197 -6.53 10.63 5.57
CA VAL A 197 -5.55 10.52 6.66
C VAL A 197 -4.14 10.69 6.09
N ASP A 198 -3.85 10.12 4.93
CA ASP A 198 -2.57 10.25 4.25
C ASP A 198 -2.29 11.69 3.80
N LYS A 199 -3.29 12.42 3.32
CA LYS A 199 -3.15 13.87 3.05
C LYS A 199 -2.85 14.65 4.33
N SER A 200 -3.50 14.30 5.45
CA SER A 200 -3.21 14.91 6.74
C SER A 200 -1.78 14.59 7.21
N MET A 201 -1.33 13.35 7.06
CA MET A 201 0.04 12.95 7.38
C MET A 201 1.05 13.69 6.50
N ALA A 202 0.84 13.78 5.20
CA ALA A 202 1.70 14.53 4.27
C ALA A 202 1.82 16.02 4.63
N SER A 203 0.79 16.60 5.27
CA SER A 203 0.81 18.00 5.72
C SER A 203 1.57 18.23 7.04
N LYS A 204 1.84 17.16 7.81
CA LYS A 204 2.47 17.22 9.14
C LYS A 204 3.88 16.66 9.13
N VAL A 205 4.10 15.58 8.42
CA VAL A 205 5.39 14.88 8.33
C VAL A 205 6.17 15.41 7.14
N THR A 206 7.38 15.86 7.37
CA THR A 206 8.25 16.41 6.33
C THR A 206 9.26 15.37 5.86
N GLY A 207 9.65 15.42 4.58
CA GLY A 207 10.70 14.56 4.04
C GLY A 207 10.21 13.24 3.44
N ILE A 208 8.89 13.00 3.37
CA ILE A 208 8.29 11.94 2.56
C ILE A 208 8.16 12.46 1.11
N ASP A 209 8.67 11.72 0.12
CA ASP A 209 8.51 12.09 -1.29
C ASP A 209 7.18 11.57 -1.87
N VAL A 210 6.81 10.33 -1.49
CA VAL A 210 5.65 9.63 -2.05
C VAL A 210 4.87 8.91 -0.95
N ILE A 211 3.56 9.06 -0.90
CA ILE A 211 2.65 8.20 -0.14
C ILE A 211 1.84 7.35 -1.13
N LEU A 212 1.99 6.03 -1.02
CA LEU A 212 1.15 5.07 -1.72
C LEU A 212 0.02 4.68 -0.78
N SER A 213 -1.17 5.25 -1.00
CA SER A 213 -2.32 5.19 -0.12
C SER A 213 -3.23 4.01 -0.44
N GLY A 214 -3.64 3.27 0.58
CA GLY A 214 -4.63 2.19 0.53
C GLY A 214 -5.91 2.51 1.30
N HIS A 215 -6.71 1.48 1.63
CA HIS A 215 -7.88 1.45 2.50
C HIS A 215 -9.16 2.06 1.91
N THR A 216 -9.18 3.32 1.51
CA THR A 216 -10.42 4.02 1.10
C THR A 216 -10.88 3.67 -0.32
N HIS A 217 -10.14 2.81 -1.03
CA HIS A 217 -10.47 2.34 -2.36
C HIS A 217 -10.57 3.45 -3.42
N ASP A 218 -10.00 4.63 -3.14
CA ASP A 218 -9.95 5.72 -4.10
C ASP A 218 -9.10 5.33 -5.31
N ALA A 219 -9.64 5.53 -6.49
CA ALA A 219 -8.90 5.40 -7.74
C ALA A 219 -8.60 6.79 -8.28
N LEU A 220 -7.39 7.26 -8.05
CA LEU A 220 -6.97 8.58 -8.48
C LEU A 220 -6.37 8.51 -9.88
N PRO A 221 -6.96 9.18 -10.88
CA PRO A 221 -6.36 9.27 -12.21
C PRO A 221 -5.04 10.02 -12.24
N GLU A 222 -4.86 10.95 -11.31
CA GLU A 222 -3.67 11.79 -11.15
C GLU A 222 -3.27 11.86 -9.68
N PRO A 223 -1.97 11.97 -9.37
CA PRO A 223 -1.50 12.14 -7.99
C PRO A 223 -2.00 13.47 -7.40
N VAL A 224 -2.16 13.50 -6.07
CA VAL A 224 -2.45 14.71 -5.33
C VAL A 224 -1.17 15.21 -4.66
N LEU A 225 -0.83 16.48 -4.87
CA LEU A 225 0.31 17.13 -4.20
C LEU A 225 -0.15 17.73 -2.86
N VAL A 226 0.59 17.40 -1.80
CA VAL A 226 0.47 18.02 -0.48
C VAL A 226 1.86 18.50 -0.06
N GLY A 227 2.11 19.80 -0.16
CA GLY A 227 3.47 20.34 -0.08
C GLY A 227 4.36 19.73 -1.17
N ASP A 228 5.48 19.11 -0.77
CA ASP A 228 6.41 18.45 -1.68
C ASP A 228 6.13 16.93 -1.81
N THR A 229 5.12 16.41 -1.12
CA THR A 229 4.75 14.98 -1.12
C THR A 229 3.69 14.69 -2.16
N ILE A 230 3.88 13.67 -3.00
CA ILE A 230 2.82 13.15 -3.88
C ILE A 230 2.06 12.03 -3.16
N VAL A 231 0.73 12.05 -3.26
CA VAL A 231 -0.17 11.01 -2.72
C VAL A 231 -0.87 10.32 -3.89
N VAL A 232 -0.73 9.01 -3.96
CA VAL A 232 -1.29 8.15 -5.02
C VAL A 232 -2.19 7.10 -4.37
N ALA A 233 -3.36 6.83 -4.96
CA ALA A 233 -4.23 5.74 -4.54
C ALA A 233 -4.70 4.94 -5.77
N SER A 234 -4.57 3.61 -5.68
CA SER A 234 -4.71 2.69 -6.82
C SER A 234 -6.05 1.94 -6.84
N GLY A 235 -7.09 2.50 -6.21
CA GLY A 235 -8.41 1.87 -6.18
C GLY A 235 -8.45 0.57 -5.38
N SER A 236 -9.19 -0.42 -5.90
CA SER A 236 -9.43 -1.67 -5.19
C SER A 236 -9.65 -2.86 -6.12
N ASN A 237 -9.72 -4.06 -5.52
CA ASN A 237 -10.11 -5.32 -6.16
C ASN A 237 -9.25 -5.71 -7.37
N GLY A 238 -7.98 -5.30 -7.39
CA GLY A 238 -7.07 -5.58 -8.51
C GLY A 238 -7.52 -4.97 -9.84
N LYS A 239 -8.28 -3.86 -9.83
CA LYS A 239 -8.72 -3.17 -11.04
C LYS A 239 -7.64 -2.28 -11.63
N PHE A 240 -6.71 -1.81 -10.81
CA PHE A 240 -5.71 -0.82 -11.17
C PHE A 240 -4.32 -1.25 -10.74
N VAL A 241 -3.35 -0.81 -11.50
CA VAL A 241 -1.93 -0.79 -11.13
C VAL A 241 -1.46 0.64 -11.37
N SER A 242 -1.09 1.34 -10.32
CA SER A 242 -0.45 2.65 -10.46
C SER A 242 1.03 2.47 -10.72
N ARG A 243 1.52 3.12 -11.77
CA ARG A 243 2.95 3.25 -12.03
C ARG A 243 3.35 4.69 -11.74
N VAL A 244 4.36 4.86 -10.89
CA VAL A 244 4.93 6.16 -10.53
C VAL A 244 6.39 6.14 -10.94
N ASP A 245 6.74 6.92 -11.96
CA ASP A 245 8.14 7.14 -12.34
C ASP A 245 8.63 8.41 -11.65
N LEU A 246 9.75 8.34 -10.93
CA LEU A 246 10.32 9.45 -10.17
C LEU A 246 11.66 9.85 -10.78
N ASP A 247 11.88 11.16 -10.95
CA ASP A 247 13.19 11.74 -11.24
C ASP A 247 13.85 12.18 -9.93
N ILE A 248 14.85 11.42 -9.47
CA ILE A 248 15.59 11.71 -8.24
C ILE A 248 17.00 12.17 -8.61
N GLN A 249 17.36 13.39 -8.20
CA GLN A 249 18.67 13.98 -8.45
C GLN A 249 19.23 14.58 -7.16
N ASN A 250 20.44 14.17 -6.79
CA ASN A 250 21.14 14.65 -5.59
C ASN A 250 20.29 14.52 -4.30
N GLY A 251 19.58 13.41 -4.14
CA GLY A 251 18.75 13.12 -2.98
C GLY A 251 17.45 13.94 -2.92
N ARG A 252 16.97 14.45 -4.05
CA ARG A 252 15.72 15.20 -4.15
C ARG A 252 14.87 14.73 -5.32
N MET A 253 13.57 14.68 -5.12
CA MET A 253 12.62 14.48 -6.19
C MET A 253 12.51 15.75 -7.05
N MET A 254 12.88 15.66 -8.31
CA MET A 254 12.86 16.78 -9.28
C MET A 254 11.59 16.74 -10.14
N GLY A 255 10.93 15.58 -10.21
CA GLY A 255 9.71 15.39 -10.97
C GLY A 255 9.16 13.97 -10.87
N PHE A 256 7.98 13.78 -11.40
CA PHE A 256 7.27 12.50 -11.45
C PHE A 256 6.37 12.44 -12.68
#